data_519b4eb3c69b01c35d16c004961cc458
#
_entry.id   519b4eb3c69b01c35d16c004961cc458
#
_cell.length_a   1.000
_cell.length_b   1.000
_cell.length_c   1.000
_cell.angle_alpha   90.00
_cell.angle_beta   90.00
_cell.angle_gamma   90.00
#
_symmetry.space_group_name_H-M   'P 1'
#
loop_
_entity.id
_entity.type
_entity.pdbx_description
1 polymer ?
#
loop_
_entity_poly.entity_id
_entity_poly.type
_entity_poly.pdbx_seq_one_letter_code
_entity_poly.pdbx_strand_id
1 'polypeptide(L)'
;VSQMRDEPMTKLIHKIRTFAASINALRSMPTLENDIVPPSKDLVKELAKPFKTWFDPRIYGFDKIERERPALYVSNHTILGLTDGFFLGLEMYLQKDIMLRPLVDHMHWEIPFWRQLIKNVGMVPGTRESCAALMEAGEHVLVFPGGRREVCKQKGEAYQLIWRNRTGFAHMAVA
;
A
#
# COMPACT_ATOMS: atom_id res chain seq x y z
N VAL A 1 -13.80 40.46 20.07
CA VAL A 1 -13.62 40.20 18.61
C VAL A 1 -12.42 39.29 18.33
N SER A 2 -11.62 38.90 19.36
CA SER A 2 -10.37 38.12 19.21
C SER A 2 -10.54 36.61 19.24
N GLN A 3 -11.63 36.06 19.74
CA GLN A 3 -11.76 34.61 19.99
C GLN A 3 -12.20 33.75 18.78
N MET A 4 -12.64 34.33 17.67
CA MET A 4 -13.14 33.57 16.52
C MET A 4 -12.10 33.16 15.46
N ARG A 5 -10.82 33.61 15.59
CA ARG A 5 -9.76 33.29 14.61
C ARG A 5 -8.87 32.09 14.98
N ASP A 6 -8.86 31.66 16.22
CA ASP A 6 -7.89 30.65 16.71
C ASP A 6 -8.39 29.20 16.58
N GLU A 7 -9.67 28.95 16.43
CA GLU A 7 -10.25 27.62 16.39
C GLU A 7 -9.82 26.76 15.15
N PRO A 8 -9.76 27.30 13.93
CA PRO A 8 -9.30 26.54 12.76
C PRO A 8 -7.81 26.20 12.85
N MET A 9 -6.99 27.12 13.34
CA MET A 9 -5.55 26.94 13.48
C MET A 9 -5.22 25.91 14.56
N THR A 10 -5.90 25.94 15.68
CA THR A 10 -5.74 24.98 16.78
C THR A 10 -6.13 23.57 16.34
N LYS A 11 -7.23 23.42 15.59
CA LYS A 11 -7.64 22.15 14.98
C LYS A 11 -6.62 21.63 13.97
N LEU A 12 -6.03 22.51 13.15
CA LEU A 12 -4.99 22.16 12.20
C LEU A 12 -3.71 21.71 12.90
N ILE A 13 -3.26 22.43 13.92
CA ILE A 13 -2.09 22.08 14.73
C ILE A 13 -2.30 20.72 15.42
N HIS A 14 -3.49 20.49 15.98
CA HIS A 14 -3.82 19.21 16.59
C HIS A 14 -3.74 18.07 15.57
N LYS A 15 -4.31 18.23 14.37
CA LYS A 15 -4.21 17.25 13.28
C LYS A 15 -2.77 16.98 12.87
N ILE A 16 -1.94 18.02 12.74
CA ILE A 16 -0.52 17.87 12.40
C ILE A 16 0.22 17.11 13.50
N ARG A 17 -0.03 17.43 14.77
CA ARG A 17 0.59 16.72 15.90
C ARG A 17 0.15 15.25 15.97
N THR A 18 -1.13 14.96 15.75
CA THR A 18 -1.65 13.59 15.69
C THR A 18 -1.02 12.82 14.52
N PHE A 19 -0.91 13.45 13.36
CA PHE A 19 -0.24 12.85 12.20
C PHE A 19 1.26 12.60 12.46
N ALA A 20 1.97 13.56 13.05
CA ALA A 20 3.37 13.39 13.42
C ALA A 20 3.57 12.29 14.48
N ALA A 21 2.68 12.20 15.49
CA ALA A 21 2.70 11.13 16.48
C ALA A 21 2.46 9.76 15.85
N SER A 22 1.57 9.68 14.86
CA SER A 22 1.30 8.45 14.12
C SER A 22 2.49 8.00 13.27
N ILE A 23 3.18 8.94 12.61
CA ILE A 23 4.43 8.65 11.88
C ILE A 23 5.50 8.15 12.85
N ASN A 24 5.63 8.74 14.03
CA ASN A 24 6.58 8.30 15.03
C ASN A 24 6.22 6.90 15.60
N ALA A 25 4.94 6.60 15.77
CA ALA A 25 4.48 5.27 16.17
C ALA A 25 4.83 4.22 15.10
N LEU A 26 4.66 4.54 13.81
CA LEU A 26 5.08 3.68 12.70
C LEU A 26 6.61 3.48 12.65
N ARG A 27 7.40 4.48 13.07
CA ARG A 27 8.88 4.39 13.14
C ARG A 27 9.37 3.50 14.28
N SER A 28 8.64 3.42 15.38
CA SER A 28 9.01 2.66 16.58
C SER A 28 8.52 1.21 16.57
N MET A 29 7.80 0.78 15.54
CA MET A 29 7.39 -0.61 15.43
C MET A 29 8.60 -1.54 15.25
N PRO A 30 8.70 -2.63 16.04
CA PRO A 30 9.77 -3.59 15.86
C PRO A 30 9.69 -4.24 14.49
N THR A 31 10.77 -4.17 13.74
CA THR A 31 10.93 -4.86 12.46
C THR A 31 11.30 -6.31 12.72
N LEU A 32 10.33 -7.17 12.87
CA LEU A 32 10.54 -8.60 12.67
C LEU A 32 10.37 -8.88 11.18
N GLU A 33 11.33 -9.51 10.56
CA GLU A 33 11.35 -9.74 9.10
C GLU A 33 10.16 -10.57 8.61
N ASN A 34 9.48 -11.29 9.49
CA ASN A 34 8.34 -12.16 9.16
C ASN A 34 7.04 -11.83 9.92
N ASP A 35 7.06 -11.08 11.02
CA ASP A 35 5.87 -10.78 11.81
C ASP A 35 5.55 -9.27 11.77
N ILE A 36 4.83 -8.86 10.74
CA ILE A 36 4.30 -7.51 10.70
C ILE A 36 3.13 -7.44 11.66
N VAL A 37 3.30 -6.69 12.74
CA VAL A 37 2.18 -6.36 13.63
C VAL A 37 1.39 -5.23 12.98
N PRO A 38 0.22 -5.50 12.41
CA PRO A 38 -0.55 -4.46 11.75
C PRO A 38 -1.03 -3.42 12.78
N PRO A 39 -1.06 -2.13 12.42
CA PRO A 39 -1.59 -1.08 13.29
C PRO A 39 -3.08 -1.33 13.56
N SER A 40 -3.59 -0.81 14.68
CA SER A 40 -5.02 -0.97 14.98
C SER A 40 -5.90 -0.39 13.86
N LYS A 41 -7.00 -1.07 13.55
CA LYS A 41 -7.93 -0.62 12.49
C LYS A 41 -8.48 0.77 12.74
N ASP A 42 -8.67 1.17 13.98
CA ASP A 42 -9.18 2.50 14.31
C ASP A 42 -8.16 3.58 14.00
N LEU A 43 -6.88 3.36 14.32
CA LEU A 43 -5.81 4.26 13.91
C LEU A 43 -5.72 4.38 12.38
N VAL A 44 -5.80 3.25 11.69
CA VAL A 44 -5.75 3.21 10.21
C VAL A 44 -6.94 3.96 9.60
N LYS A 45 -8.15 3.79 10.13
CA LYS A 45 -9.35 4.52 9.68
C LYS A 45 -9.19 6.03 9.85
N GLU A 46 -8.73 6.48 11.01
CA GLU A 46 -8.55 7.91 11.27
C GLU A 46 -7.47 8.53 10.37
N LEU A 47 -6.35 7.84 10.15
CA LEU A 47 -5.29 8.29 9.24
C LEU A 47 -5.73 8.31 7.78
N ALA A 48 -6.55 7.36 7.36
CA ALA A 48 -7.04 7.25 5.99
C ALA A 48 -8.17 8.22 5.66
N LYS A 49 -8.90 8.70 6.67
CA LYS A 49 -10.09 9.55 6.51
C LYS A 49 -9.89 10.78 5.62
N PRO A 50 -8.83 11.61 5.76
CA PRO A 50 -8.63 12.75 4.89
C PRO A 50 -8.38 12.33 3.43
N PHE A 51 -7.64 11.23 3.22
CA PHE A 51 -7.38 10.69 1.88
C PHE A 51 -8.65 10.13 1.25
N LYS A 52 -9.43 9.35 1.99
CA LYS A 52 -10.73 8.83 1.52
C LYS A 52 -11.70 9.95 1.18
N THR A 53 -11.74 11.03 1.98
CA THR A 53 -12.59 12.19 1.71
C THR A 53 -12.15 12.96 0.46
N TRP A 54 -10.84 13.05 0.22
CA TRP A 54 -10.31 13.78 -0.93
C TRP A 54 -10.46 12.99 -2.24
N PHE A 55 -10.15 11.70 -2.23
CA PHE A 55 -10.10 10.87 -3.44
C PHE A 55 -11.43 10.18 -3.76
N ASP A 56 -12.36 10.09 -2.80
CA ASP A 56 -13.64 9.36 -2.89
C ASP A 56 -13.48 7.99 -3.59
N PRO A 57 -12.61 7.08 -3.07
CA PRO A 57 -12.30 5.82 -3.75
C PRO A 57 -13.53 4.91 -3.76
N ARG A 58 -13.85 4.39 -4.95
CA ARG A 58 -14.92 3.39 -5.14
C ARG A 58 -14.29 2.07 -5.53
N ILE A 59 -14.48 1.06 -4.71
CA ILE A 59 -13.89 -0.26 -4.90
C ILE A 59 -15.02 -1.28 -5.05
N TYR A 60 -14.94 -2.12 -6.07
CA TYR A 60 -15.94 -3.12 -6.40
C TYR A 60 -15.36 -4.53 -6.36
N GLY A 61 -16.20 -5.55 -6.14
CA GLY A 61 -15.79 -6.95 -6.19
C GLY A 61 -15.11 -7.48 -4.92
N PHE A 62 -15.18 -6.76 -3.81
CA PHE A 62 -14.65 -7.22 -2.52
C PHE A 62 -15.35 -8.49 -1.99
N ASP A 63 -16.58 -8.72 -2.39
CA ASP A 63 -17.33 -9.95 -2.11
C ASP A 63 -16.64 -11.21 -2.61
N LYS A 64 -15.85 -11.10 -3.68
CA LYS A 64 -15.11 -12.20 -4.31
C LYS A 64 -13.78 -12.53 -3.65
N ILE A 65 -13.33 -11.72 -2.69
CA ILE A 65 -12.06 -11.90 -2.00
C ILE A 65 -12.29 -12.76 -0.75
N GLU A 66 -11.63 -13.91 -0.71
CA GLU A 66 -11.64 -14.87 0.40
C GLU A 66 -10.33 -14.73 1.18
N ARG A 67 -10.42 -14.48 2.49
CA ARG A 67 -9.26 -14.29 3.36
C ARG A 67 -8.41 -15.56 3.48
N GLU A 68 -9.07 -16.69 3.59
CA GLU A 68 -8.46 -18.00 3.82
C GLU A 68 -7.83 -18.60 2.56
N ARG A 69 -8.00 -17.92 1.42
CA ARG A 69 -7.45 -18.34 0.14
C ARG A 69 -6.39 -17.34 -0.33
N PRO A 70 -5.12 -17.58 -0.02
CA PRO A 70 -4.02 -16.75 -0.50
C PRO A 70 -4.07 -16.56 -2.01
N ALA A 71 -3.76 -15.36 -2.46
CA ALA A 71 -3.84 -15.04 -3.87
C ALA A 71 -2.77 -14.04 -4.32
N LEU A 72 -2.35 -14.19 -5.57
CA LEU A 72 -1.53 -13.20 -6.26
C LEU A 72 -2.43 -12.20 -6.99
N TYR A 73 -2.49 -10.98 -6.47
CA TYR A 73 -3.22 -9.87 -7.08
C TYR A 73 -2.35 -9.17 -8.11
N VAL A 74 -2.84 -9.06 -9.32
CA VAL A 74 -2.13 -8.44 -10.44
C VAL A 74 -2.88 -7.19 -10.85
N SER A 75 -2.22 -6.03 -10.81
CA SER A 75 -2.86 -4.75 -11.08
C SER A 75 -2.03 -3.86 -11.98
N ASN A 76 -2.70 -2.89 -12.60
CA ASN A 76 -2.06 -1.76 -13.28
C ASN A 76 -1.47 -0.81 -12.24
N HIS A 77 -0.46 -0.06 -12.64
CA HIS A 77 0.16 0.92 -11.78
C HIS A 77 -0.20 2.35 -12.20
N THR A 78 -0.76 3.12 -11.28
CA THR A 78 -0.93 4.56 -11.47
C THR A 78 0.33 5.34 -11.08
N ILE A 79 0.35 6.64 -11.36
CA ILE A 79 1.44 7.52 -10.93
C ILE A 79 1.66 7.36 -9.41
N LEU A 80 2.90 7.01 -9.06
CA LEU A 80 3.39 6.79 -7.69
C LEU A 80 2.78 5.59 -6.93
N GLY A 81 1.80 4.86 -7.48
CA GLY A 81 1.14 3.75 -6.77
C GLY A 81 0.44 4.14 -5.48
N LEU A 82 0.38 5.45 -5.21
CA LEU A 82 -0.11 6.00 -3.94
C LEU A 82 -1.64 5.99 -3.83
N THR A 83 -2.33 5.89 -4.95
CA THR A 83 -3.80 5.92 -4.93
C THR A 83 -4.39 4.52 -5.02
N ASP A 84 -4.09 3.78 -6.07
CA ASP A 84 -4.65 2.45 -6.34
C ASP A 84 -4.17 1.38 -5.35
N GLY A 85 -2.85 1.18 -5.25
CA GLY A 85 -2.26 0.20 -4.34
C GLY A 85 -2.52 0.52 -2.87
N PHE A 86 -2.47 1.81 -2.52
CA PHE A 86 -2.76 2.26 -1.15
C PHE A 86 -4.21 1.98 -0.76
N PHE A 87 -5.19 2.40 -1.56
CA PHE A 87 -6.60 2.19 -1.23
C PHE A 87 -6.99 0.72 -1.31
N LEU A 88 -6.43 -0.05 -2.24
CA LEU A 88 -6.65 -1.49 -2.28
C LEU A 88 -6.16 -2.16 -0.99
N GLY A 89 -4.91 -1.93 -0.59
CA GLY A 89 -4.35 -2.50 0.63
C GLY A 89 -5.09 -2.04 1.88
N LEU A 90 -5.45 -0.76 1.95
CA LEU A 90 -6.23 -0.18 3.03
C LEU A 90 -7.58 -0.89 3.21
N GLU A 91 -8.35 -1.03 2.12
CA GLU A 91 -9.67 -1.64 2.19
C GLU A 91 -9.59 -3.15 2.42
N MET A 92 -8.61 -3.85 1.86
CA MET A 92 -8.37 -5.27 2.16
C MET A 92 -8.08 -5.47 3.65
N TYR A 93 -7.27 -4.61 4.25
CA TYR A 93 -7.00 -4.67 5.68
C TYR A 93 -8.25 -4.36 6.51
N LEU A 94 -8.96 -3.28 6.20
CA LEU A 94 -10.11 -2.84 7.00
C LEU A 94 -11.32 -3.78 6.89
N GLN A 95 -11.62 -4.28 5.69
CA GLN A 95 -12.84 -5.06 5.42
C GLN A 95 -12.65 -6.57 5.48
N LYS A 96 -11.46 -7.06 5.17
CA LYS A 96 -11.18 -8.50 5.04
C LYS A 96 -10.13 -9.02 6.03
N ASP A 97 -9.52 -8.17 6.85
CA ASP A 97 -8.37 -8.53 7.70
C ASP A 97 -7.18 -9.10 6.90
N ILE A 98 -7.04 -8.69 5.65
CA ILE A 98 -5.96 -9.13 4.77
C ILE A 98 -4.87 -8.06 4.75
N MET A 99 -3.68 -8.41 5.24
CA MET A 99 -2.49 -7.59 5.08
C MET A 99 -1.85 -7.89 3.73
N LEU A 100 -2.14 -7.04 2.75
CA LEU A 100 -1.61 -7.21 1.40
C LEU A 100 -0.10 -6.97 1.39
N ARG A 101 0.66 -7.83 0.71
CA ARG A 101 2.12 -7.80 0.62
C ARG A 101 2.56 -7.31 -0.78
N PRO A 102 2.71 -5.99 -1.00
CA PRO A 102 3.13 -5.47 -2.28
C PRO A 102 4.59 -5.77 -2.59
N LEU A 103 4.84 -6.24 -3.81
CA LEU A 103 6.19 -6.39 -4.36
C LEU A 103 6.65 -5.05 -4.94
N VAL A 104 7.74 -4.49 -4.41
CA VAL A 104 8.24 -3.17 -4.82
C VAL A 104 9.63 -3.24 -5.45
N ASP A 105 9.91 -2.29 -6.35
CA ASP A 105 11.19 -2.17 -7.04
C ASP A 105 12.35 -1.96 -6.05
N HIS A 106 13.52 -2.54 -6.35
CA HIS A 106 14.72 -2.47 -5.50
C HIS A 106 15.14 -1.04 -5.18
N MET A 107 14.88 -0.08 -6.05
CA MET A 107 15.20 1.35 -5.83
C MET A 107 14.60 1.89 -4.52
N HIS A 108 13.44 1.40 -4.12
CA HIS A 108 12.81 1.79 -2.85
C HIS A 108 13.59 1.33 -1.62
N TRP A 109 14.44 0.32 -1.75
CA TRP A 109 15.26 -0.24 -0.67
C TRP A 109 16.58 0.50 -0.46
N GLU A 110 16.99 1.33 -1.41
CA GLU A 110 18.23 2.11 -1.35
C GLU A 110 18.11 3.34 -0.43
N ILE A 111 16.90 3.83 -0.18
CA ILE A 111 16.64 5.00 0.66
C ILE A 111 16.38 4.54 2.11
N PRO A 112 17.29 4.79 3.07
CA PRO A 112 17.24 4.17 4.41
C PRO A 112 15.95 4.48 5.18
N PHE A 113 15.50 5.73 5.17
CA PHE A 113 14.26 6.12 5.86
C PHE A 113 13.02 5.51 5.20
N TRP A 114 12.96 5.58 3.86
CA TRP A 114 11.86 5.04 3.08
C TRP A 114 11.78 3.52 3.18
N ARG A 115 12.94 2.85 3.15
CA ARG A 115 13.03 1.40 3.36
C ARG A 115 12.38 0.96 4.67
N GLN A 116 12.60 1.69 5.77
CA GLN A 116 12.00 1.35 7.04
C GLN A 116 10.46 1.51 6.99
N LEU A 117 9.98 2.58 6.38
CA LEU A 117 8.55 2.83 6.23
C LEU A 117 7.85 1.71 5.42
N ILE A 118 8.39 1.35 4.25
CA ILE A 118 7.80 0.33 3.39
C ILE A 118 7.84 -1.08 4.01
N LYS A 119 8.87 -1.41 4.78
CA LYS A 119 8.91 -2.64 5.59
C LYS A 119 7.77 -2.69 6.60
N ASN A 120 7.55 -1.60 7.34
CA ASN A 120 6.52 -1.53 8.37
C ASN A 120 5.09 -1.68 7.82
N VAL A 121 4.87 -1.36 6.54
CA VAL A 121 3.56 -1.56 5.88
C VAL A 121 3.50 -2.86 5.07
N GLY A 122 4.46 -3.77 5.27
CA GLY A 122 4.42 -5.12 4.70
C GLY A 122 4.90 -5.25 3.27
N MET A 123 5.49 -4.20 2.69
CA MET A 123 6.07 -4.27 1.37
C MET A 123 7.37 -5.08 1.38
N VAL A 124 7.63 -5.83 0.31
CA VAL A 124 8.83 -6.67 0.15
C VAL A 124 9.54 -6.42 -1.17
N PRO A 125 10.83 -6.79 -1.29
CA PRO A 125 11.55 -6.68 -2.57
C PRO A 125 10.84 -7.46 -3.68
N GLY A 126 10.69 -6.86 -4.86
CA GLY A 126 10.00 -7.43 -6.00
C GLY A 126 10.82 -8.48 -6.73
N THR A 127 11.18 -9.57 -6.05
CA THR A 127 11.88 -10.72 -6.63
C THR A 127 10.96 -11.93 -6.73
N ARG A 128 11.34 -12.92 -7.54
CA ARG A 128 10.58 -14.18 -7.64
C ARG A 128 10.63 -14.97 -6.34
N GLU A 129 11.78 -14.95 -5.70
CA GLU A 129 12.05 -15.63 -4.42
C GLU A 129 11.16 -15.05 -3.31
N SER A 130 11.06 -13.71 -3.23
CA SER A 130 10.17 -13.04 -2.27
C SER A 130 8.70 -13.40 -2.51
N CYS A 131 8.28 -13.44 -3.78
CA CYS A 131 6.91 -13.81 -4.13
C CYS A 131 6.61 -15.25 -3.76
N ALA A 132 7.49 -16.21 -4.12
CA ALA A 132 7.32 -17.63 -3.80
C ALA A 132 7.24 -17.84 -2.28
N ALA A 133 8.18 -17.26 -1.52
CA ALA A 133 8.20 -17.39 -0.07
C ALA A 133 6.93 -16.84 0.59
N LEU A 134 6.38 -15.73 0.10
CA LEU A 134 5.13 -15.18 0.61
C LEU A 134 3.92 -16.07 0.26
N MET A 135 3.86 -16.58 -0.97
CA MET A 135 2.78 -17.50 -1.40
C MET A 135 2.81 -18.81 -0.61
N GLU A 136 4.00 -19.39 -0.39
CA GLU A 136 4.20 -20.56 0.46
C GLU A 136 3.81 -20.32 1.92
N ALA A 137 4.04 -19.10 2.43
CA ALA A 137 3.62 -18.68 3.76
C ALA A 137 2.10 -18.40 3.88
N GLY A 138 1.35 -18.52 2.78
CA GLY A 138 -0.09 -18.25 2.78
C GLY A 138 -0.46 -16.77 2.78
N GLU A 139 0.43 -15.91 2.32
CA GLU A 139 0.21 -14.47 2.27
C GLU A 139 -0.49 -14.02 0.97
N HIS A 140 -1.20 -12.91 1.04
CA HIS A 140 -1.80 -12.25 -0.12
C HIS A 140 -0.81 -11.28 -0.76
N VAL A 141 -0.38 -11.55 -1.98
CA VAL A 141 0.69 -10.80 -2.66
C VAL A 141 0.12 -9.87 -3.73
N LEU A 142 0.64 -8.64 -3.82
CA LEU A 142 0.29 -7.68 -4.87
C LEU A 142 1.48 -7.41 -5.77
N VAL A 143 1.27 -7.51 -7.08
CA VAL A 143 2.28 -7.22 -8.09
C VAL A 143 1.77 -6.27 -9.15
N PHE A 144 2.64 -5.36 -9.59
CA PHE A 144 2.42 -4.43 -10.69
C PHE A 144 3.38 -4.76 -11.85
N PRO A 145 2.98 -5.58 -12.84
CA PRO A 145 3.89 -6.06 -13.89
C PRO A 145 4.52 -4.95 -14.72
N GLY A 146 3.81 -3.85 -14.92
CA GLY A 146 4.30 -2.69 -15.65
C GLY A 146 5.48 -1.95 -15.00
N GLY A 147 5.55 -2.01 -13.66
CA GLY A 147 6.60 -1.36 -12.87
C GLY A 147 6.79 0.11 -13.25
N ARG A 148 8.01 0.63 -13.10
CA ARG A 148 8.33 2.04 -13.37
C ARG A 148 7.91 2.54 -14.75
N ARG A 149 7.93 1.69 -15.79
CA ARG A 149 7.55 2.13 -17.14
C ARG A 149 6.06 2.42 -17.26
N GLU A 150 5.22 1.69 -16.54
CA GLU A 150 3.78 1.93 -16.52
C GLU A 150 3.43 3.17 -15.69
N VAL A 151 4.15 3.42 -14.60
CA VAL A 151 4.02 4.64 -13.78
C VAL A 151 4.34 5.89 -14.60
N CYS A 152 5.42 5.84 -15.41
CA CYS A 152 5.89 6.95 -16.23
C CYS A 152 5.35 6.87 -17.66
N LYS A 153 4.03 6.88 -17.83
CA LYS A 153 3.38 6.91 -19.15
C LYS A 153 3.71 8.19 -19.90
N GLN A 154 3.92 8.06 -21.22
CA GLN A 154 4.16 9.19 -22.11
C GLN A 154 2.82 9.75 -22.63
N LYS A 155 2.89 10.89 -23.30
CA LYS A 155 1.73 11.48 -23.99
C LYS A 155 1.16 10.47 -24.99
N GLY A 156 -0.14 10.22 -24.93
CA GLY A 156 -0.82 9.25 -25.80
C GLY A 156 -0.90 7.82 -25.26
N GLU A 157 -0.27 7.51 -24.12
CA GLU A 157 -0.31 6.18 -23.49
C GLU A 157 -1.33 6.08 -22.34
N ALA A 158 -2.19 7.10 -22.19
CA ALA A 158 -3.25 7.08 -21.18
C ALA A 158 -4.15 5.84 -21.36
N TYR A 159 -4.47 5.17 -20.24
CA TYR A 159 -5.30 3.96 -20.21
C TYR A 159 -4.74 2.71 -20.94
N GLN A 160 -3.51 2.75 -21.45
CA GLN A 160 -2.86 1.58 -22.03
C GLN A 160 -2.13 0.77 -20.97
N LEU A 161 -2.16 -0.57 -21.10
CA LEU A 161 -1.32 -1.48 -20.32
C LEU A 161 0.09 -1.51 -20.92
N ILE A 162 1.10 -1.20 -20.10
CA ILE A 162 2.49 -1.16 -20.56
C ILE A 162 3.31 -2.22 -19.82
N TRP A 163 2.96 -3.47 -20.00
CA TRP A 163 3.61 -4.60 -19.35
C TRP A 163 4.79 -5.20 -20.15
N ARG A 164 4.97 -4.84 -21.43
CA ARG A 164 6.12 -5.22 -22.27
C ARG A 164 6.44 -6.72 -22.23
N ASN A 165 5.45 -7.58 -22.42
CA ASN A 165 5.61 -9.04 -22.37
C ASN A 165 6.18 -9.56 -21.02
N ARG A 166 6.00 -8.84 -19.94
CA ARG A 166 6.39 -9.29 -18.60
C ARG A 166 5.39 -10.32 -18.09
N THR A 167 5.74 -11.60 -18.26
CA THR A 167 4.90 -12.75 -17.85
C THR A 167 5.36 -13.37 -16.53
N GLY A 168 6.34 -12.76 -15.85
CA GLY A 168 6.89 -13.30 -14.61
C GLY A 168 5.84 -13.58 -13.53
N PHE A 169 4.82 -12.73 -13.42
CA PHE A 169 3.72 -12.95 -12.48
C PHE A 169 2.88 -14.20 -12.80
N ALA A 170 2.69 -14.51 -14.08
CA ALA A 170 1.97 -15.73 -14.49
C ALA A 170 2.76 -16.99 -14.12
N HIS A 171 4.09 -16.97 -14.28
CA HIS A 171 4.94 -18.06 -13.82
C HIS A 171 4.89 -18.24 -12.31
N MET A 172 4.86 -17.14 -11.55
CA MET A 172 4.74 -17.20 -10.09
C MET A 172 3.37 -17.73 -9.62
N ALA A 173 2.32 -17.50 -10.41
CA ALA A 173 0.97 -17.95 -10.06
C ALA A 173 0.72 -19.46 -10.32
N VAL A 174 1.56 -20.10 -11.13
CA VAL A 174 1.40 -21.54 -11.52
C VAL A 174 2.49 -22.45 -10.94
N ALA A 175 3.49 -21.87 -10.28
CA ALA A 175 4.55 -22.61 -9.61
C ALA A 175 4.14 -23.03 -8.21
#